data_89f9036d544927ae9ac411fcf6d33492
#
_entry.id   89f9036d544927ae9ac411fcf6d33492
#
_cell.length_a   1.000
_cell.length_b   1.000
_cell.length_c   1.000
_cell.angle_alpha   90.00
_cell.angle_beta   90.00
_cell.angle_gamma   90.00
#
_symmetry.space_group_name_H-M   'P 1'
#
loop_
_entity.id
_entity.type
_entity.pdbx_description
1 polymer ?
#
loop_
_entity_poly.entity_id
_entity_poly.type
_entity_poly.pdbx_seq_one_letter_code
_entity_poly.pdbx_strand_id
1 'polypeptide(L)'
;MNQSTFASRVLEWYELHGRKTLPWQQEKTPYRVWVSEIMLQQTQVATVIPYYQRFMARFPDVVALADAPVDEVLHHWTGLGYYARARNLHKAAQQIRDHHHGLFPERFDEVMALPGIGRSTAGAVLSLSLGQPHAILDGNVKRVLTRWLALPGWPGQKQVENELWEIAIRLTPKLGVAQYNQAMMDIGATICTRSKPACDRCPVRADCQGLSQGKPTAYPNSKPKKSIPARDGIMLLIRHSDELLLEKRPPQGIWGGLYCFPQVASLAEVDGLLASLGLSHHGYRELAGFRHTFSHFHLDIQPLLIDIDEAQPLRLMEADNRLWYNLRHPAEVGLAAATARLLAYPELQP
;
A
#
# COMPACT_ATOMS: atom_id res chain seq x y z
N MET A 1 34.55 -8.05 10.37
CA MET A 1 33.38 -8.87 10.81
C MET A 1 33.12 -9.93 9.76
N ASN A 2 32.98 -11.18 10.18
CA ASN A 2 32.89 -12.31 9.25
C ASN A 2 31.45 -12.49 8.79
N GLN A 3 31.20 -12.45 7.48
CA GLN A 3 29.89 -12.62 6.82
C GLN A 3 29.19 -13.92 7.27
N SER A 4 29.95 -15.01 7.36
CA SER A 4 29.41 -16.31 7.76
C SER A 4 28.77 -16.27 9.15
N THR A 5 29.36 -15.51 10.09
CA THR A 5 28.86 -15.45 11.48
C THR A 5 27.55 -14.68 11.63
N PHE A 6 27.34 -13.58 10.87
CA PHE A 6 26.08 -12.83 10.91
C PHE A 6 24.93 -13.65 10.31
N ALA A 7 25.14 -14.16 9.09
CA ALA A 7 24.11 -14.93 8.38
C ALA A 7 23.75 -16.22 9.14
N SER A 8 24.73 -16.94 9.72
CA SER A 8 24.47 -18.16 10.50
C SER A 8 23.59 -17.88 11.71
N ARG A 9 23.88 -16.84 12.51
CA ARG A 9 23.06 -16.47 13.68
C ARG A 9 21.63 -16.08 13.27
N VAL A 10 21.47 -15.38 12.15
CA VAL A 10 20.16 -15.00 11.62
C VAL A 10 19.38 -16.24 11.19
N LEU A 11 20.02 -17.20 10.51
CA LEU A 11 19.40 -18.46 10.07
C LEU A 11 19.04 -19.36 11.27
N GLU A 12 19.94 -19.53 12.23
CA GLU A 12 19.67 -20.28 13.46
C GLU A 12 18.48 -19.72 14.23
N TRP A 13 18.41 -18.39 14.35
CA TRP A 13 17.25 -17.72 14.95
C TRP A 13 15.96 -17.97 14.19
N TYR A 14 16.02 -17.95 12.86
CA TYR A 14 14.84 -18.19 12.02
C TYR A 14 14.28 -19.59 12.21
N GLU A 15 15.12 -20.59 12.34
CA GLU A 15 14.68 -21.97 12.56
C GLU A 15 13.80 -22.10 13.82
N LEU A 16 14.15 -21.39 14.88
CA LEU A 16 13.46 -21.45 16.16
C LEU A 16 12.31 -20.45 16.30
N HIS A 17 12.43 -19.27 15.69
CA HIS A 17 11.57 -18.11 15.99
C HIS A 17 10.95 -17.45 14.76
N GLY A 18 11.35 -17.82 13.56
CA GLY A 18 10.85 -17.23 12.33
C GLY A 18 9.37 -17.51 12.08
N ARG A 19 8.68 -16.56 11.46
CA ARG A 19 7.29 -16.75 11.06
C ARG A 19 7.24 -17.65 9.84
N LYS A 20 6.57 -18.80 9.96
CA LYS A 20 6.47 -19.84 8.91
C LYS A 20 5.03 -20.11 8.47
N THR A 21 4.05 -19.45 9.08
CA THR A 21 2.62 -19.74 8.91
C THR A 21 1.83 -18.63 8.24
N LEU A 22 2.51 -17.62 7.70
CA LEU A 22 1.82 -16.56 6.97
C LEU A 22 1.20 -17.11 5.68
N PRO A 23 0.01 -16.66 5.25
CA PRO A 23 -0.71 -17.24 4.09
C PRO A 23 0.15 -17.32 2.82
N TRP A 24 0.96 -16.30 2.54
CA TRP A 24 1.85 -16.26 1.38
C TRP A 24 3.11 -17.11 1.49
N GLN A 25 3.31 -17.79 2.62
CA GLN A 25 4.42 -18.72 2.82
C GLN A 25 4.02 -20.17 2.61
N GLN A 26 2.71 -20.48 2.49
CA GLN A 26 2.21 -21.85 2.35
C GLN A 26 2.47 -22.39 0.94
N GLU A 27 2.19 -21.61 -0.08
CA GLU A 27 2.47 -21.92 -1.49
C GLU A 27 3.29 -20.80 -2.10
N LYS A 28 4.62 -20.96 -2.11
CA LYS A 28 5.58 -19.92 -2.51
C LYS A 28 5.79 -19.86 -4.02
N THR A 29 4.79 -19.43 -4.76
CA THR A 29 5.01 -19.09 -6.17
C THR A 29 5.49 -17.63 -6.30
N PRO A 30 6.21 -17.26 -7.37
CA PRO A 30 6.61 -15.86 -7.62
C PRO A 30 5.42 -14.90 -7.61
N TYR A 31 4.29 -15.28 -8.20
CA TYR A 31 3.06 -14.49 -8.20
C TYR A 31 2.54 -14.23 -6.78
N ARG A 32 2.40 -15.28 -5.97
CA ARG A 32 1.87 -15.17 -4.59
C ARG A 32 2.77 -14.34 -3.69
N VAL A 33 4.07 -14.53 -3.79
CA VAL A 33 5.05 -13.72 -3.05
C VAL A 33 4.99 -12.27 -3.51
N TRP A 34 4.93 -12.03 -4.82
CA TRP A 34 4.83 -10.67 -5.35
C TRP A 34 3.60 -9.92 -4.86
N VAL A 35 2.41 -10.54 -4.92
CA VAL A 35 1.17 -9.92 -4.41
C VAL A 35 1.32 -9.54 -2.93
N SER A 36 1.85 -10.46 -2.10
CA SER A 36 2.06 -10.19 -0.68
C SER A 36 3.07 -9.05 -0.43
N GLU A 37 4.18 -9.03 -1.15
CA GLU A 37 5.21 -7.99 -1.04
C GLU A 37 4.66 -6.60 -1.38
N ILE A 38 3.84 -6.51 -2.42
CA ILE A 38 3.19 -5.25 -2.79
C ILE A 38 2.16 -4.82 -1.73
N MET A 39 1.35 -5.75 -1.19
CA MET A 39 0.38 -5.44 -0.13
C MET A 39 1.06 -5.00 1.17
N LEU A 40 2.21 -5.59 1.51
CA LEU A 40 2.97 -5.30 2.72
C LEU A 40 3.73 -3.96 2.67
N GLN A 41 3.87 -3.33 1.50
CA GLN A 41 4.47 -2.01 1.42
C GLN A 41 3.68 -1.00 2.28
N GLN A 42 4.31 -0.51 3.36
CA GLN A 42 3.72 0.45 4.32
C GLN A 42 2.42 -0.03 5.00
N THR A 43 2.12 -1.32 4.99
CA THR A 43 0.93 -1.90 5.61
C THR A 43 1.36 -3.03 6.57
N GLN A 44 0.68 -3.12 7.71
CA GLN A 44 0.99 -4.13 8.73
C GLN A 44 0.49 -5.52 8.31
N VAL A 45 1.22 -6.57 8.70
CA VAL A 45 0.92 -7.96 8.39
C VAL A 45 -0.52 -8.35 8.77
N ALA A 46 -0.96 -7.99 9.99
CA ALA A 46 -2.31 -8.31 10.46
C ALA A 46 -3.42 -7.70 9.57
N THR A 47 -3.17 -6.51 9.03
CA THR A 47 -4.08 -5.86 8.08
C THR A 47 -4.05 -6.56 6.72
N VAL A 48 -2.88 -7.00 6.26
CA VAL A 48 -2.73 -7.60 4.91
C VAL A 48 -3.36 -8.99 4.82
N ILE A 49 -3.30 -9.81 5.89
CA ILE A 49 -3.78 -11.21 5.85
C ILE A 49 -5.19 -11.35 5.25
N PRO A 50 -6.24 -10.67 5.76
CA PRO A 50 -7.59 -10.84 5.21
C PRO A 50 -7.72 -10.30 3.78
N TYR A 51 -6.98 -9.26 3.41
CA TYR A 51 -6.95 -8.75 2.04
C TYR A 51 -6.31 -9.73 1.07
N TYR A 52 -5.16 -10.27 1.45
CA TYR A 52 -4.44 -11.25 0.66
C TYR A 52 -5.29 -12.50 0.38
N GLN A 53 -5.97 -13.01 1.40
CA GLN A 53 -6.83 -14.19 1.26
C GLN A 53 -7.97 -13.95 0.27
N ARG A 54 -8.70 -12.82 0.40
CA ARG A 54 -9.78 -12.46 -0.54
C ARG A 54 -9.24 -12.21 -1.95
N PHE A 55 -8.10 -11.53 -2.06
CA PHE A 55 -7.47 -11.24 -3.35
C PHE A 55 -7.04 -12.51 -4.07
N MET A 56 -6.40 -13.44 -3.37
CA MET A 56 -5.97 -14.72 -3.94
C MET A 56 -7.12 -15.64 -4.30
N ALA A 57 -8.25 -15.56 -3.58
CA ALA A 57 -9.46 -16.30 -3.92
C ALA A 57 -10.06 -15.81 -5.24
N ARG A 58 -10.02 -14.50 -5.52
CA ARG A 58 -10.55 -13.93 -6.77
C ARG A 58 -9.55 -13.96 -7.91
N PHE A 59 -8.28 -13.73 -7.63
CA PHE A 59 -7.18 -13.67 -8.61
C PHE A 59 -6.11 -14.72 -8.27
N PRO A 60 -6.38 -16.01 -8.52
CA PRO A 60 -5.50 -17.11 -8.11
C PRO A 60 -4.14 -17.11 -8.81
N ASP A 61 -4.06 -16.50 -9.98
CA ASP A 61 -2.86 -16.40 -10.81
C ASP A 61 -2.76 -15.05 -11.52
N VAL A 62 -1.63 -14.85 -12.20
CA VAL A 62 -1.32 -13.59 -12.86
C VAL A 62 -2.24 -13.28 -14.04
N VAL A 63 -2.74 -14.32 -14.74
CA VAL A 63 -3.63 -14.15 -15.90
C VAL A 63 -5.01 -13.70 -15.43
N ALA A 64 -5.56 -14.35 -14.40
CA ALA A 64 -6.82 -13.94 -13.79
C ALA A 64 -6.77 -12.48 -13.30
N LEU A 65 -5.62 -12.03 -12.74
CA LEU A 65 -5.43 -10.65 -12.35
C LEU A 65 -5.34 -9.71 -13.56
N ALA A 66 -4.62 -10.11 -14.60
CA ALA A 66 -4.43 -9.29 -15.81
C ALA A 66 -5.71 -9.08 -16.61
N ASP A 67 -6.57 -10.08 -16.66
CA ASP A 67 -7.82 -10.08 -17.43
C ASP A 67 -8.96 -9.37 -16.70
N ALA A 68 -8.85 -9.19 -15.40
CA ALA A 68 -9.87 -8.51 -14.61
C ALA A 68 -9.96 -7.01 -14.96
N PRO A 69 -11.15 -6.40 -14.90
CA PRO A 69 -11.28 -4.96 -14.94
C PRO A 69 -10.52 -4.29 -13.80
N VAL A 70 -9.86 -3.17 -14.09
CA VAL A 70 -9.09 -2.44 -13.06
C VAL A 70 -9.95 -2.02 -11.86
N ASP A 71 -11.23 -1.73 -12.08
CA ASP A 71 -12.16 -1.34 -11.01
C ASP A 71 -12.40 -2.48 -10.03
N GLU A 72 -12.48 -3.72 -10.50
CA GLU A 72 -12.60 -4.90 -9.66
C GLU A 72 -11.32 -5.11 -8.83
N VAL A 73 -10.15 -4.92 -9.42
CA VAL A 73 -8.87 -4.98 -8.68
C VAL A 73 -8.81 -3.91 -7.59
N LEU A 74 -9.25 -2.68 -7.90
CA LEU A 74 -9.31 -1.56 -6.95
C LEU A 74 -10.37 -1.80 -5.86
N HIS A 75 -11.49 -2.44 -6.19
CA HIS A 75 -12.50 -2.85 -5.21
C HIS A 75 -11.90 -3.79 -4.15
N HIS A 76 -11.21 -4.85 -4.59
CA HIS A 76 -10.54 -5.81 -3.69
C HIS A 76 -9.39 -5.19 -2.88
N TRP A 77 -8.91 -4.01 -3.28
CA TRP A 77 -7.87 -3.23 -2.58
C TRP A 77 -8.43 -2.15 -1.66
N THR A 78 -9.75 -1.91 -1.70
CA THR A 78 -10.39 -0.82 -0.94
C THR A 78 -10.14 -0.97 0.56
N GLY A 79 -9.60 0.08 1.17
CA GLY A 79 -9.20 0.12 2.58
C GLY A 79 -7.71 -0.13 2.85
N LEU A 80 -6.95 -0.75 1.95
CA LEU A 80 -5.50 -0.94 2.10
C LEU A 80 -4.68 0.36 1.91
N GLY A 81 -5.23 1.33 1.19
CA GLY A 81 -4.55 2.59 0.88
C GLY A 81 -3.44 2.44 -0.18
N TYR A 82 -2.82 3.58 -0.54
CA TYR A 82 -1.76 3.63 -1.55
C TYR A 82 -2.13 2.91 -2.85
N TYR A 83 -3.27 3.25 -3.43
CA TYR A 83 -3.91 2.56 -4.57
C TYR A 83 -3.05 2.53 -5.85
N ALA A 84 -2.02 3.39 -5.95
CA ALA A 84 -1.04 3.28 -7.02
C ALA A 84 -0.35 1.91 -7.04
N ARG A 85 -0.24 1.22 -5.87
CA ARG A 85 0.28 -0.14 -5.79
C ARG A 85 -0.61 -1.12 -6.54
N ALA A 86 -1.93 -1.06 -6.33
CA ALA A 86 -2.89 -1.92 -7.01
C ALA A 86 -2.91 -1.67 -8.53
N ARG A 87 -2.88 -0.40 -8.95
CA ARG A 87 -2.82 -0.06 -10.39
C ARG A 87 -1.53 -0.56 -11.04
N ASN A 88 -0.39 -0.41 -10.37
CA ASN A 88 0.89 -0.91 -10.88
C ASN A 88 0.91 -2.45 -10.87
N LEU A 89 0.37 -3.09 -9.84
CA LEU A 89 0.22 -4.54 -9.77
C LEU A 89 -0.58 -5.07 -10.97
N HIS A 90 -1.71 -4.45 -11.28
CA HIS A 90 -2.54 -4.81 -12.43
C HIS A 90 -1.83 -4.58 -13.76
N LYS A 91 -1.18 -3.42 -13.95
CA LYS A 91 -0.37 -3.15 -15.16
C LYS A 91 0.78 -4.14 -15.33
N ALA A 92 1.45 -4.50 -14.24
CA ALA A 92 2.52 -5.49 -14.28
C ALA A 92 1.99 -6.88 -14.64
N ALA A 93 0.82 -7.27 -14.10
CA ALA A 93 0.15 -8.51 -14.48
C ALA A 93 -0.18 -8.56 -15.98
N GLN A 94 -0.69 -7.46 -16.54
CA GLN A 94 -0.92 -7.35 -17.99
C GLN A 94 0.37 -7.51 -18.79
N GLN A 95 1.48 -6.87 -18.37
CA GLN A 95 2.76 -7.05 -19.03
C GLN A 95 3.27 -8.50 -18.95
N ILE A 96 3.09 -9.17 -17.82
CA ILE A 96 3.46 -10.59 -17.66
C ILE A 96 2.63 -11.46 -18.59
N ARG A 97 1.31 -11.23 -18.67
CA ARG A 97 0.43 -11.95 -19.59
C ARG A 97 0.87 -11.75 -21.05
N ASP A 98 1.10 -10.50 -21.46
CA ASP A 98 1.29 -10.13 -22.86
C ASP A 98 2.73 -10.39 -23.37
N HIS A 99 3.74 -10.25 -22.51
CA HIS A 99 5.15 -10.32 -22.91
C HIS A 99 5.90 -11.52 -22.33
N HIS A 100 5.34 -12.19 -21.30
CA HIS A 100 5.95 -13.36 -20.66
C HIS A 100 5.01 -14.58 -20.69
N HIS A 101 4.03 -14.60 -21.60
CA HIS A 101 3.10 -15.74 -21.81
C HIS A 101 2.37 -16.17 -20.53
N GLY A 102 2.08 -15.24 -19.63
CA GLY A 102 1.44 -15.50 -18.34
C GLY A 102 2.34 -16.16 -17.29
N LEU A 103 3.63 -16.32 -17.57
CA LEU A 103 4.62 -16.86 -16.63
C LEU A 103 5.39 -15.70 -15.98
N PHE A 104 5.48 -15.72 -14.67
CA PHE A 104 6.22 -14.69 -13.94
C PHE A 104 7.72 -14.76 -14.32
N PRO A 105 8.36 -13.63 -14.73
CA PRO A 105 9.76 -13.64 -15.16
C PRO A 105 10.68 -14.01 -13.98
N GLU A 106 11.77 -14.75 -14.30
CA GLU A 106 12.72 -15.23 -13.30
C GLU A 106 14.07 -14.50 -13.34
N ARG A 107 14.27 -13.63 -14.32
CA ARG A 107 15.47 -12.79 -14.41
C ARG A 107 15.26 -11.50 -13.62
N PHE A 108 16.25 -11.15 -12.81
CA PHE A 108 16.18 -9.98 -11.93
C PHE A 108 15.84 -8.68 -12.68
N ASP A 109 16.47 -8.46 -13.83
CA ASP A 109 16.26 -7.24 -14.63
C ASP A 109 14.86 -7.18 -15.23
N GLU A 110 14.31 -8.31 -15.65
CA GLU A 110 12.93 -8.41 -16.15
C GLU A 110 11.91 -8.13 -15.05
N VAL A 111 12.12 -8.70 -13.86
CA VAL A 111 11.26 -8.45 -12.68
C VAL A 111 11.34 -6.97 -12.27
N MET A 112 12.54 -6.38 -12.27
CA MET A 112 12.74 -4.97 -11.95
C MET A 112 12.10 -4.00 -12.96
N ALA A 113 11.95 -4.43 -14.20
CA ALA A 113 11.31 -3.63 -15.26
C ALA A 113 9.78 -3.55 -15.13
N LEU A 114 9.16 -4.42 -14.31
CA LEU A 114 7.72 -4.42 -14.10
C LEU A 114 7.24 -3.20 -13.29
N PRO A 115 6.09 -2.62 -13.66
CA PRO A 115 5.53 -1.47 -12.95
C PRO A 115 5.40 -1.67 -11.44
N GLY A 116 5.95 -0.74 -10.66
CA GLY A 116 5.83 -0.75 -9.20
C GLY A 116 6.79 -1.69 -8.47
N ILE A 117 7.67 -2.40 -9.19
CA ILE A 117 8.68 -3.27 -8.62
C ILE A 117 10.03 -2.55 -8.55
N GLY A 118 10.52 -2.32 -7.35
CA GLY A 118 11.86 -1.82 -7.10
C GLY A 118 12.83 -2.95 -6.76
N ARG A 119 14.13 -2.60 -6.65
CA ARG A 119 15.22 -3.52 -6.38
C ARG A 119 14.97 -4.46 -5.20
N SER A 120 14.46 -3.94 -4.08
CA SER A 120 14.18 -4.76 -2.89
C SER A 120 13.03 -5.73 -3.12
N THR A 121 11.96 -5.29 -3.80
CA THR A 121 10.82 -6.16 -4.12
C THR A 121 11.21 -7.25 -5.10
N ALA A 122 11.97 -6.94 -6.15
CA ALA A 122 12.49 -7.94 -7.08
C ALA A 122 13.35 -8.99 -6.36
N GLY A 123 14.26 -8.53 -5.48
CA GLY A 123 15.07 -9.41 -4.65
C GLY A 123 14.24 -10.29 -3.73
N ALA A 124 13.19 -9.74 -3.10
CA ALA A 124 12.28 -10.50 -2.22
C ALA A 124 11.52 -11.57 -3.00
N VAL A 125 10.90 -11.21 -4.13
CA VAL A 125 10.15 -12.18 -4.96
C VAL A 125 11.04 -13.34 -5.38
N LEU A 126 12.19 -13.05 -6.00
CA LEU A 126 13.08 -14.09 -6.53
C LEU A 126 13.75 -14.92 -5.44
N SER A 127 14.12 -14.32 -4.31
CA SER A 127 14.76 -15.06 -3.23
C SER A 127 13.77 -15.91 -2.44
N LEU A 128 12.58 -15.38 -2.11
CA LEU A 128 11.61 -16.07 -1.28
C LEU A 128 10.89 -17.21 -2.04
N SER A 129 10.67 -17.05 -3.35
CA SER A 129 9.97 -18.06 -4.16
C SER A 129 10.90 -19.03 -4.88
N LEU A 130 12.03 -18.55 -5.40
CA LEU A 130 12.95 -19.34 -6.25
C LEU A 130 14.30 -19.61 -5.60
N GLY A 131 14.57 -19.09 -4.40
CA GLY A 131 15.84 -19.28 -3.70
C GLY A 131 17.04 -18.59 -4.36
N GLN A 132 16.82 -17.65 -5.29
CA GLN A 132 17.89 -16.92 -5.95
C GLN A 132 18.61 -15.98 -4.97
N PRO A 133 19.95 -15.87 -4.99
CA PRO A 133 20.73 -15.17 -3.98
C PRO A 133 20.69 -13.64 -4.13
N HIS A 134 19.51 -13.07 -4.03
CA HIS A 134 19.30 -11.62 -4.09
C HIS A 134 19.11 -11.04 -2.69
N ALA A 135 19.82 -9.94 -2.42
CA ALA A 135 19.64 -9.15 -1.19
C ALA A 135 18.34 -8.35 -1.25
N ILE A 136 17.79 -8.08 -0.06
CA ILE A 136 16.65 -7.17 0.15
C ILE A 136 17.07 -6.01 1.04
N LEU A 137 16.38 -4.87 0.90
CA LEU A 137 16.60 -3.69 1.73
C LEU A 137 15.28 -2.92 1.93
N ASP A 138 14.32 -3.56 2.60
CA ASP A 138 13.06 -2.95 2.99
C ASP A 138 13.23 -2.07 4.26
N GLY A 139 12.16 -1.45 4.75
CA GLY A 139 12.21 -0.62 5.94
C GLY A 139 12.62 -1.37 7.22
N ASN A 140 12.37 -2.67 7.32
CA ASN A 140 12.78 -3.50 8.44
C ASN A 140 14.28 -3.78 8.38
N VAL A 141 14.76 -4.22 7.22
CA VAL A 141 16.19 -4.51 7.01
C VAL A 141 17.02 -3.23 7.15
N LYS A 142 16.59 -2.09 6.58
CA LYS A 142 17.24 -0.78 6.78
C LYS A 142 17.42 -0.48 8.27
N ARG A 143 16.37 -0.67 9.07
CA ARG A 143 16.41 -0.41 10.52
C ARG A 143 17.36 -1.36 11.26
N VAL A 144 17.35 -2.65 10.95
CA VAL A 144 18.26 -3.63 11.55
C VAL A 144 19.70 -3.28 11.24
N LEU A 145 20.05 -3.05 9.97
CA LEU A 145 21.42 -2.78 9.55
C LEU A 145 21.93 -1.43 10.05
N THR A 146 21.12 -0.37 10.05
CA THR A 146 21.54 0.93 10.60
C THR A 146 21.83 0.85 12.08
N ARG A 147 21.06 0.09 12.86
CA ARG A 147 21.31 -0.13 14.29
C ARG A 147 22.51 -1.00 14.54
N TRP A 148 22.63 -2.08 13.79
CA TRP A 148 23.75 -3.01 13.93
C TRP A 148 25.10 -2.34 13.72
N LEU A 149 25.18 -1.40 12.75
CA LEU A 149 26.40 -0.62 12.44
C LEU A 149 26.47 0.75 13.09
N ALA A 150 25.46 1.18 13.84
CA ALA A 150 25.31 2.57 14.29
C ALA A 150 25.49 3.58 13.15
N LEU A 151 24.97 3.26 11.94
CA LEU A 151 25.17 4.03 10.73
C LEU A 151 24.42 5.37 10.83
N PRO A 152 25.11 6.52 10.77
CA PRO A 152 24.47 7.82 10.83
C PRO A 152 23.74 8.17 9.53
N GLY A 153 22.83 9.13 9.62
CA GLY A 153 22.07 9.62 8.48
C GLY A 153 20.70 8.98 8.32
N TRP A 154 19.89 9.59 7.48
CA TRP A 154 18.57 9.08 7.16
C TRP A 154 18.67 8.04 6.03
N PRO A 155 18.13 6.80 6.17
CA PRO A 155 18.23 5.73 5.18
C PRO A 155 17.59 6.01 3.82
N GLY A 156 16.87 7.11 3.67
CA GLY A 156 16.34 7.57 2.40
C GLY A 156 17.25 8.58 1.66
N GLN A 157 18.39 8.96 2.23
CA GLN A 157 19.44 9.67 1.51
C GLN A 157 20.18 8.68 0.61
N LYS A 158 20.38 9.05 -0.64
CA LYS A 158 20.99 8.16 -1.65
C LYS A 158 22.32 7.57 -1.23
N GLN A 159 23.18 8.36 -0.59
CA GLN A 159 24.48 7.90 -0.10
C GLN A 159 24.33 6.82 0.99
N VAL A 160 23.48 7.07 1.99
CA VAL A 160 23.21 6.11 3.08
C VAL A 160 22.53 4.84 2.55
N GLU A 161 21.60 5.01 1.62
CA GLU A 161 20.92 3.88 0.98
C GLU A 161 21.88 3.00 0.16
N ASN A 162 22.79 3.61 -0.59
CA ASN A 162 23.81 2.88 -1.35
C ASN A 162 24.73 2.08 -0.41
N GLU A 163 25.21 2.68 0.67
CA GLU A 163 26.02 2.00 1.68
C GLU A 163 25.26 0.82 2.31
N LEU A 164 23.98 1.01 2.64
CA LEU A 164 23.14 -0.07 3.16
C LEU A 164 22.95 -1.20 2.14
N TRP A 165 22.86 -0.89 0.84
CA TRP A 165 22.80 -1.91 -0.21
C TRP A 165 24.09 -2.72 -0.31
N GLU A 166 25.24 -2.08 -0.24
CA GLU A 166 26.54 -2.78 -0.24
C GLU A 166 26.65 -3.74 0.96
N ILE A 167 26.23 -3.27 2.12
CA ILE A 167 26.18 -4.08 3.34
C ILE A 167 25.19 -5.25 3.22
N ALA A 168 23.97 -4.99 2.74
CA ALA A 168 22.97 -6.01 2.54
C ALA A 168 23.43 -7.10 1.58
N ILE A 169 24.02 -6.73 0.44
CA ILE A 169 24.58 -7.67 -0.54
C ILE A 169 25.68 -8.53 0.11
N ARG A 170 26.60 -7.88 0.81
CA ARG A 170 27.72 -8.57 1.47
C ARG A 170 27.27 -9.56 2.54
N LEU A 171 26.19 -9.27 3.26
CA LEU A 171 25.66 -10.12 4.34
C LEU A 171 24.73 -11.22 3.84
N THR A 172 24.16 -11.08 2.65
CA THR A 172 23.22 -12.05 2.08
C THR A 172 23.96 -13.34 1.71
N PRO A 173 23.59 -14.50 2.25
CA PRO A 173 24.24 -15.78 1.95
C PRO A 173 23.80 -16.30 0.58
N LYS A 174 24.63 -17.14 -0.03
CA LYS A 174 24.27 -17.84 -1.29
C LYS A 174 23.31 -19.02 -1.04
N LEU A 175 23.41 -19.66 0.10
CA LEU A 175 22.55 -20.77 0.51
C LEU A 175 21.63 -20.34 1.64
N GLY A 176 20.38 -20.80 1.65
CA GLY A 176 19.38 -20.43 2.65
C GLY A 176 18.92 -18.98 2.54
N VAL A 177 19.03 -18.37 1.37
CA VAL A 177 18.71 -16.95 1.17
C VAL A 177 17.24 -16.63 1.45
N ALA A 178 16.31 -17.52 1.10
CA ALA A 178 14.88 -17.33 1.37
C ALA A 178 14.62 -17.22 2.88
N GLN A 179 15.19 -18.12 3.66
CA GLN A 179 15.10 -18.12 5.12
C GLN A 179 15.79 -16.90 5.73
N TYR A 180 16.97 -16.53 5.22
CA TYR A 180 17.71 -15.37 5.67
C TYR A 180 16.94 -14.07 5.43
N ASN A 181 16.41 -13.84 4.22
CA ASN A 181 15.64 -12.64 3.89
C ASN A 181 14.36 -12.57 4.73
N GLN A 182 13.64 -13.68 4.87
CA GLN A 182 12.48 -13.74 5.76
C GLN A 182 12.86 -13.43 7.21
N ALA A 183 13.95 -13.99 7.71
CA ALA A 183 14.46 -13.74 9.06
C ALA A 183 14.78 -12.26 9.27
N MET A 184 15.44 -11.62 8.32
CA MET A 184 15.79 -10.20 8.43
C MET A 184 14.55 -9.30 8.51
N MET A 185 13.51 -9.61 7.74
CA MET A 185 12.22 -8.93 7.85
C MET A 185 11.54 -9.20 9.19
N ASP A 186 11.56 -10.45 9.66
CA ASP A 186 10.96 -10.86 10.93
C ASP A 186 11.67 -10.23 12.14
N ILE A 187 13.00 -10.22 12.16
CA ILE A 187 13.79 -9.55 13.20
C ILE A 187 13.44 -8.06 13.24
N GLY A 188 13.33 -7.43 12.07
CA GLY A 188 12.91 -6.03 11.99
C GLY A 188 11.50 -5.81 12.52
N ALA A 189 10.56 -6.67 12.18
CA ALA A 189 9.15 -6.51 12.53
C ALA A 189 8.85 -6.86 14.00
N THR A 190 9.54 -7.85 14.60
CA THR A 190 9.17 -8.43 15.90
C THR A 190 10.20 -8.21 17.01
N ILE A 191 11.48 -8.05 16.68
CA ILE A 191 12.58 -7.88 17.64
C ILE A 191 13.13 -6.45 17.61
N CYS A 192 13.68 -6.05 16.47
CA CYS A 192 14.28 -4.72 16.29
C CYS A 192 13.22 -3.67 15.95
N THR A 193 12.16 -3.59 16.74
CA THR A 193 11.02 -2.69 16.51
C THR A 193 11.42 -1.22 16.64
N ARG A 194 10.58 -0.33 16.09
CA ARG A 194 10.92 1.10 15.96
C ARG A 194 11.23 1.77 17.31
N SER A 195 10.36 1.63 18.28
CA SER A 195 10.41 2.38 19.56
C SER A 195 10.88 1.55 20.75
N LYS A 196 10.60 0.23 20.77
CA LYS A 196 10.90 -0.66 21.89
C LYS A 196 11.55 -1.96 21.39
N PRO A 197 12.83 -1.91 20.94
CA PRO A 197 13.50 -3.11 20.46
C PRO A 197 13.80 -4.07 21.61
N ALA A 198 13.51 -5.36 21.40
CA ALA A 198 13.83 -6.45 22.33
C ALA A 198 15.26 -6.95 22.09
N CYS A 199 16.26 -6.12 22.44
CA CYS A 199 17.66 -6.36 22.12
C CYS A 199 18.23 -7.62 22.81
N ASP A 200 17.69 -8.01 23.96
CA ASP A 200 18.02 -9.25 24.68
C ASP A 200 17.76 -10.53 23.87
N ARG A 201 16.74 -10.47 22.99
CA ARG A 201 16.31 -11.58 22.13
C ARG A 201 16.90 -11.53 20.72
N CYS A 202 17.70 -10.50 20.40
CA CYS A 202 18.22 -10.27 19.06
C CYS A 202 19.40 -11.20 18.73
N PRO A 203 19.36 -11.96 17.63
CA PRO A 203 20.44 -12.90 17.28
C PRO A 203 21.79 -12.22 16.99
N VAL A 204 21.77 -10.96 16.59
CA VAL A 204 22.97 -10.19 16.23
C VAL A 204 23.37 -9.17 17.30
N ARG A 205 22.86 -9.32 18.53
CA ARG A 205 23.11 -8.39 19.65
C ARG A 205 24.59 -8.24 20.00
N ALA A 206 25.34 -9.31 19.90
CA ALA A 206 26.76 -9.35 20.35
C ALA A 206 27.63 -8.33 19.59
N ASP A 207 27.34 -8.11 18.31
CA ASP A 207 28.10 -7.21 17.44
C ASP A 207 27.33 -5.93 17.13
N CYS A 208 26.20 -5.67 17.79
CA CYS A 208 25.34 -4.52 17.50
C CYS A 208 25.93 -3.24 18.10
N GLN A 209 26.46 -2.38 17.25
CA GLN A 209 27.09 -1.12 17.68
C GLN A 209 26.09 -0.13 18.31
N GLY A 210 24.86 -0.06 17.77
CA GLY A 210 23.81 0.78 18.36
C GLY A 210 23.44 0.34 19.78
N LEU A 211 23.47 -0.98 20.06
CA LEU A 211 23.26 -1.50 21.40
C LEU A 211 24.48 -1.22 22.31
N SER A 212 25.71 -1.45 21.84
CA SER A 212 26.92 -1.20 22.62
C SER A 212 27.08 0.26 23.04
N GLN A 213 26.54 1.17 22.23
CA GLN A 213 26.48 2.62 22.55
C GLN A 213 25.31 2.99 23.49
N GLY A 214 24.48 2.02 23.90
CA GLY A 214 23.29 2.26 24.72
C GLY A 214 22.18 3.07 24.02
N LYS A 215 22.25 3.26 22.70
CA LYS A 215 21.36 4.15 21.93
C LYS A 215 20.74 3.47 20.68
N PRO A 216 20.21 2.23 20.76
CA PRO A 216 19.71 1.57 19.57
C PRO A 216 18.57 2.31 18.87
N THR A 217 17.77 3.08 19.62
CA THR A 217 16.66 3.86 19.05
C THR A 217 17.07 5.20 18.40
N ALA A 218 18.33 5.63 18.58
CA ALA A 218 18.87 6.78 17.85
C ALA A 218 19.04 6.49 16.35
N TYR A 219 19.07 5.22 16.00
CA TYR A 219 19.19 4.76 14.61
C TYR A 219 17.91 4.03 14.14
N PRO A 220 17.56 4.17 12.86
CA PRO A 220 18.06 5.16 11.89
C PRO A 220 17.66 6.59 12.27
N ASN A 221 18.45 7.57 11.82
CA ASN A 221 18.04 8.96 11.95
C ASN A 221 16.74 9.21 11.16
N SER A 222 15.92 10.11 11.69
CA SER A 222 14.63 10.44 11.08
C SER A 222 14.81 11.29 9.82
N LYS A 223 13.87 11.15 8.89
CA LYS A 223 13.74 12.09 7.78
C LYS A 223 13.55 13.52 8.35
N PRO A 224 14.25 14.53 7.83
CA PRO A 224 13.99 15.93 8.19
C PRO A 224 12.48 16.23 8.04
N LYS A 225 11.89 16.78 9.10
CA LYS A 225 10.47 17.15 9.09
C LYS A 225 10.27 18.30 8.11
N LYS A 226 9.36 18.12 7.16
CA LYS A 226 8.79 19.22 6.37
C LYS A 226 7.40 19.51 6.91
N SER A 227 7.01 20.78 6.97
CA SER A 227 5.62 21.14 7.23
C SER A 227 4.74 20.59 6.13
N ILE A 228 3.65 19.96 6.53
CA ILE A 228 2.68 19.42 5.59
C ILE A 228 1.60 20.50 5.44
N PRO A 229 1.37 21.09 4.23
CA PRO A 229 0.35 22.09 4.04
C PRO A 229 -1.05 21.48 4.22
N ALA A 230 -2.01 22.29 4.69
CA ALA A 230 -3.42 21.97 4.71
C ALA A 230 -4.14 22.63 3.52
N ARG A 231 -5.19 21.98 3.04
CA ARG A 231 -6.10 22.46 2.00
C ARG A 231 -7.52 22.16 2.45
N ASP A 232 -8.45 23.01 2.11
CA ASP A 232 -9.87 22.79 2.32
C ASP A 232 -10.50 22.20 1.05
N GLY A 233 -11.57 21.44 1.20
CA GLY A 233 -12.34 20.90 0.10
C GLY A 233 -13.76 20.53 0.52
N ILE A 234 -14.72 20.83 -0.32
CA ILE A 234 -16.13 20.50 -0.09
C ILE A 234 -16.48 19.27 -0.91
N MET A 235 -17.03 18.24 -0.26
CA MET A 235 -17.56 17.05 -0.94
C MET A 235 -19.10 17.10 -0.99
N LEU A 236 -19.64 16.96 -2.18
CA LEU A 236 -21.08 17.01 -2.43
C LEU A 236 -21.67 15.61 -2.41
N LEU A 237 -22.44 15.29 -1.38
CA LEU A 237 -23.16 14.03 -1.21
C LEU A 237 -24.55 14.21 -1.85
N ILE A 238 -24.58 14.15 -3.18
CA ILE A 238 -25.79 14.33 -3.98
C ILE A 238 -26.58 13.02 -3.90
N ARG A 239 -27.74 13.09 -3.25
CA ARG A 239 -28.57 11.92 -2.96
C ARG A 239 -29.89 11.97 -3.71
N HIS A 240 -30.22 10.83 -4.31
CA HIS A 240 -31.53 10.54 -4.86
C HIS A 240 -32.03 9.21 -4.27
N SER A 241 -33.05 9.23 -3.43
CA SER A 241 -33.53 8.04 -2.72
C SER A 241 -32.40 7.33 -1.95
N ASP A 242 -32.14 6.06 -2.26
CA ASP A 242 -31.07 5.26 -1.67
C ASP A 242 -29.75 5.32 -2.48
N GLU A 243 -29.62 6.25 -3.41
CA GLU A 243 -28.47 6.36 -4.29
C GLU A 243 -27.69 7.67 -4.09
N LEU A 244 -26.37 7.58 -4.22
CA LEU A 244 -25.45 8.71 -4.11
C LEU A 244 -24.60 8.84 -5.38
N LEU A 245 -24.51 10.05 -5.92
CA LEU A 245 -23.67 10.29 -7.09
C LEU A 245 -22.20 10.25 -6.74
N LEU A 246 -21.46 9.38 -7.41
CA LEU A 246 -20.01 9.31 -7.35
C LEU A 246 -19.40 9.59 -8.73
N GLU A 247 -18.21 10.18 -8.75
CA GLU A 247 -17.42 10.42 -9.95
C GLU A 247 -16.09 9.67 -9.88
N LYS A 248 -15.72 9.00 -10.97
CA LYS A 248 -14.43 8.33 -11.10
C LYS A 248 -13.35 9.37 -11.36
N ARG A 249 -12.36 9.41 -10.49
CA ARG A 249 -11.21 10.33 -10.63
C ARG A 249 -10.35 9.94 -11.83
N PRO A 250 -9.72 10.90 -12.50
CA PRO A 250 -8.72 10.61 -13.52
C PRO A 250 -7.65 9.65 -12.99
N PRO A 251 -7.01 8.85 -13.85
CA PRO A 251 -5.99 7.86 -13.42
C PRO A 251 -4.81 8.48 -12.67
N GLN A 252 -4.52 9.76 -12.90
CA GLN A 252 -3.45 10.52 -12.25
C GLN A 252 -4.00 11.40 -11.12
N GLY A 253 -3.12 11.76 -10.17
CA GLY A 253 -3.47 12.63 -9.06
C GLY A 253 -4.01 11.87 -7.84
N ILE A 254 -4.67 12.64 -6.95
CA ILE A 254 -5.23 12.12 -5.70
C ILE A 254 -6.38 11.18 -6.00
N TRP A 255 -6.37 10.01 -5.35
CA TRP A 255 -7.40 8.98 -5.53
C TRP A 255 -7.62 8.55 -6.99
N GLY A 256 -6.56 8.64 -7.81
CA GLY A 256 -6.66 8.35 -9.23
C GLY A 256 -7.31 7.00 -9.53
N GLY A 257 -8.29 6.98 -10.42
CA GLY A 257 -9.06 5.79 -10.82
C GLY A 257 -10.09 5.32 -9.79
N LEU A 258 -10.21 5.98 -8.62
CA LEU A 258 -11.20 5.66 -7.60
C LEU A 258 -12.46 6.51 -7.76
N TYR A 259 -13.57 6.00 -7.29
CA TYR A 259 -14.79 6.76 -7.18
C TYR A 259 -14.80 7.63 -5.92
N CYS A 260 -15.16 8.89 -6.10
CA CYS A 260 -15.23 9.91 -5.06
C CYS A 260 -16.55 10.66 -5.18
N PHE A 261 -16.98 11.31 -4.10
CA PHE A 261 -18.01 12.35 -4.23
C PHE A 261 -17.50 13.51 -5.06
N PRO A 262 -18.37 14.18 -5.86
CA PRO A 262 -18.04 15.43 -6.54
C PRO A 262 -17.46 16.46 -5.56
N GLN A 263 -16.52 17.27 -6.01
CA GLN A 263 -15.79 18.22 -5.17
C GLN A 263 -15.81 19.61 -5.76
N VAL A 264 -15.95 20.60 -4.87
CA VAL A 264 -15.77 22.02 -5.17
C VAL A 264 -14.78 22.65 -4.18
N ALA A 265 -14.17 23.76 -4.57
CA ALA A 265 -13.23 24.47 -3.71
C ALA A 265 -13.95 25.43 -2.73
N SER A 266 -15.14 25.90 -3.07
CA SER A 266 -15.91 26.85 -2.26
C SER A 266 -17.42 26.63 -2.38
N LEU A 267 -18.19 27.14 -1.42
CA LEU A 267 -19.66 27.11 -1.45
C LEU A 267 -20.25 27.83 -2.67
N ALA A 268 -19.59 28.87 -3.16
CA ALA A 268 -20.03 29.62 -4.34
C ALA A 268 -20.04 28.79 -5.63
N GLU A 269 -19.30 27.67 -5.66
CA GLU A 269 -19.22 26.78 -6.82
C GLU A 269 -20.30 25.68 -6.83
N VAL A 270 -21.01 25.49 -5.70
CA VAL A 270 -21.98 24.39 -5.53
C VAL A 270 -23.09 24.48 -6.58
N ASP A 271 -23.77 25.62 -6.64
CA ASP A 271 -24.89 25.82 -7.58
C ASP A 271 -24.44 25.70 -9.04
N GLY A 272 -23.25 26.22 -9.36
CA GLY A 272 -22.66 26.10 -10.71
C GLY A 272 -22.37 24.64 -11.09
N LEU A 273 -21.86 23.85 -10.18
CA LEU A 273 -21.63 22.42 -10.42
C LEU A 273 -22.96 21.68 -10.62
N LEU A 274 -23.94 21.89 -9.73
CA LEU A 274 -25.26 21.25 -9.84
C LEU A 274 -25.96 21.62 -11.14
N ALA A 275 -25.92 22.89 -11.53
CA ALA A 275 -26.48 23.34 -12.82
C ALA A 275 -25.77 22.66 -14.01
N SER A 276 -24.43 22.48 -13.95
CA SER A 276 -23.67 21.78 -15.00
C SER A 276 -24.05 20.30 -15.12
N LEU A 277 -24.53 19.71 -14.02
CA LEU A 277 -25.05 18.35 -13.95
C LEU A 277 -26.53 18.26 -14.35
N GLY A 278 -27.18 19.40 -14.58
CA GLY A 278 -28.63 19.47 -14.86
C GLY A 278 -29.46 19.12 -13.63
N LEU A 279 -28.94 19.33 -12.44
CA LEU A 279 -29.59 19.02 -11.18
C LEU A 279 -30.13 20.28 -10.51
N SER A 280 -31.33 20.20 -9.93
CA SER A 280 -31.90 21.20 -9.05
C SER A 280 -31.98 20.69 -7.63
N HIS A 281 -31.92 21.60 -6.64
CA HIS A 281 -32.02 21.27 -5.23
C HIS A 281 -32.72 22.38 -4.45
N HIS A 282 -33.18 22.05 -3.24
CA HIS A 282 -33.87 23.01 -2.34
C HIS A 282 -32.94 23.49 -1.20
N GLY A 283 -31.67 23.28 -1.31
CA GLY A 283 -30.66 23.60 -0.32
C GLY A 283 -29.73 22.43 -0.02
N TYR A 284 -28.83 22.63 0.91
CA TYR A 284 -27.92 21.59 1.38
C TYR A 284 -27.81 21.58 2.90
N ARG A 285 -27.44 20.44 3.46
CA ARG A 285 -27.18 20.27 4.88
C ARG A 285 -25.70 19.96 5.09
N GLU A 286 -25.04 20.74 5.94
CA GLU A 286 -23.67 20.46 6.33
C GLU A 286 -23.62 19.24 7.26
N LEU A 287 -22.71 18.33 6.99
CA LEU A 287 -22.41 17.18 7.86
C LEU A 287 -21.08 17.41 8.59
N ALA A 288 -20.77 16.55 9.56
CA ALA A 288 -19.53 16.62 10.31
C ALA A 288 -18.30 16.50 9.40
N GLY A 289 -17.48 17.55 9.38
CA GLY A 289 -16.23 17.59 8.62
C GLY A 289 -15.13 16.75 9.27
N PHE A 290 -14.10 16.43 8.49
CA PHE A 290 -12.93 15.73 9.01
C PHE A 290 -11.67 16.00 8.19
N ARG A 291 -10.52 15.78 8.83
CA ARG A 291 -9.22 15.85 8.16
C ARG A 291 -8.83 14.49 7.60
N HIS A 292 -8.55 14.45 6.29
CA HIS A 292 -7.88 13.34 5.61
C HIS A 292 -6.42 13.70 5.35
N THR A 293 -5.50 12.81 5.75
CA THR A 293 -4.07 13.10 5.67
C THR A 293 -3.40 12.28 4.57
N PHE A 294 -2.83 12.95 3.60
CA PHE A 294 -1.93 12.38 2.61
C PHE A 294 -0.47 12.52 3.07
N SER A 295 0.45 11.86 2.38
CA SER A 295 1.88 11.94 2.69
C SER A 295 2.51 13.33 2.49
N HIS A 296 1.82 14.23 1.74
CA HIS A 296 2.36 15.53 1.32
C HIS A 296 1.43 16.71 1.57
N PHE A 297 0.18 16.50 2.00
CA PHE A 297 -0.74 17.54 2.49
C PHE A 297 -1.87 16.93 3.34
N HIS A 298 -2.54 17.80 4.09
CA HIS A 298 -3.80 17.52 4.75
C HIS A 298 -4.95 18.06 3.90
N LEU A 299 -6.06 17.32 3.82
CA LEU A 299 -7.31 17.78 3.22
C LEU A 299 -8.38 17.86 4.31
N ASP A 300 -8.82 19.05 4.64
CA ASP A 300 -9.94 19.31 5.53
C ASP A 300 -11.22 19.24 4.69
N ILE A 301 -12.02 18.22 4.91
CA ILE A 301 -13.19 17.90 4.10
C ILE A 301 -14.43 18.39 4.83
N GLN A 302 -15.21 19.25 4.16
CA GLN A 302 -16.55 19.64 4.57
C GLN A 302 -17.56 18.92 3.68
N PRO A 303 -18.32 17.93 4.21
CA PRO A 303 -19.35 17.27 3.43
C PRO A 303 -20.65 18.08 3.43
N LEU A 304 -21.28 18.16 2.26
CA LEU A 304 -22.61 18.74 2.08
C LEU A 304 -23.57 17.67 1.54
N LEU A 305 -24.63 17.38 2.28
CA LEU A 305 -25.70 16.50 1.81
C LEU A 305 -26.73 17.32 1.05
N ILE A 306 -27.00 16.89 -0.18
CA ILE A 306 -27.88 17.54 -1.13
C ILE A 306 -28.89 16.52 -1.63
N ASP A 307 -30.15 16.68 -1.23
CA ASP A 307 -31.26 15.87 -1.75
C ASP A 307 -31.77 16.48 -3.07
N ILE A 308 -31.95 15.66 -4.10
CA ILE A 308 -32.45 16.09 -5.42
C ILE A 308 -33.79 15.43 -5.74
N ASP A 309 -34.58 16.11 -6.60
CA ASP A 309 -35.91 15.65 -7.01
C ASP A 309 -35.88 14.45 -7.98
N GLU A 310 -36.93 13.65 -7.98
CA GLU A 310 -37.03 12.33 -8.65
C GLU A 310 -36.83 12.35 -10.19
N ALA A 311 -36.99 13.49 -10.87
CA ALA A 311 -37.07 13.53 -12.34
C ALA A 311 -35.71 13.54 -13.07
N GLN A 312 -34.56 13.53 -12.38
CA GLN A 312 -33.29 13.95 -12.98
C GLN A 312 -32.16 12.91 -13.11
N PRO A 313 -32.18 11.71 -12.49
CA PRO A 313 -31.02 10.78 -12.52
C PRO A 313 -30.71 10.19 -13.91
N LEU A 314 -31.70 10.02 -14.78
CA LEU A 314 -31.56 9.30 -16.05
C LEU A 314 -30.59 9.96 -17.06
N ARG A 315 -30.42 11.29 -17.00
CA ARG A 315 -29.50 12.01 -17.91
C ARG A 315 -28.04 11.94 -17.50
N LEU A 316 -27.76 11.60 -16.23
CA LEU A 316 -26.39 11.54 -15.69
C LEU A 316 -25.70 10.19 -15.92
N MET A 317 -26.45 9.14 -16.28
CA MET A 317 -25.90 7.80 -16.56
C MET A 317 -25.13 7.71 -17.89
N GLU A 318 -25.15 8.76 -18.73
CA GLU A 318 -24.50 8.74 -20.05
C GLU A 318 -23.00 9.09 -20.00
N ALA A 319 -22.44 9.44 -18.83
CA ALA A 319 -21.02 9.74 -18.70
C ALA A 319 -20.27 8.54 -18.11
N ASP A 320 -19.30 7.98 -18.82
CA ASP A 320 -18.48 6.82 -18.45
C ASP A 320 -17.75 6.94 -17.09
N ASN A 321 -17.73 8.15 -16.52
CA ASN A 321 -17.01 8.43 -15.28
C ASN A 321 -17.92 8.68 -14.06
N ARG A 322 -19.23 8.46 -14.16
CA ARG A 322 -20.20 8.68 -13.10
C ARG A 322 -20.94 7.41 -12.73
N LEU A 323 -21.35 7.32 -11.47
CA LEU A 323 -22.03 6.16 -10.91
C LEU A 323 -23.05 6.64 -9.87
N TRP A 324 -24.30 6.25 -10.01
CA TRP A 324 -25.25 6.25 -8.92
C TRP A 324 -25.00 5.02 -8.05
N TYR A 325 -24.36 5.27 -6.90
CA TYR A 325 -23.96 4.23 -5.95
C TYR A 325 -25.12 3.92 -5.02
N ASN A 326 -25.72 2.76 -5.21
CA ASN A 326 -26.85 2.31 -4.41
C ASN A 326 -26.38 1.81 -3.04
N LEU A 327 -26.96 2.37 -1.95
CA LEU A 327 -26.56 2.02 -0.58
C LEU A 327 -27.03 0.63 -0.15
N ARG A 328 -28.14 0.11 -0.73
CA ARG A 328 -28.66 -1.23 -0.43
C ARG A 328 -27.99 -2.32 -1.28
N HIS A 329 -27.58 -1.96 -2.48
CA HIS A 329 -26.95 -2.85 -3.45
C HIS A 329 -25.65 -2.22 -3.96
N PRO A 330 -24.60 -2.18 -3.12
CA PRO A 330 -23.36 -1.50 -3.45
C PRO A 330 -22.68 -2.06 -4.70
N ALA A 331 -22.28 -1.20 -5.61
CA ALA A 331 -21.47 -1.59 -6.75
C ALA A 331 -20.05 -1.99 -6.31
N GLU A 332 -19.49 -3.01 -6.94
CA GLU A 332 -18.13 -3.50 -6.68
C GLU A 332 -17.08 -2.62 -7.39
N VAL A 333 -16.86 -1.43 -6.86
CA VAL A 333 -15.93 -0.44 -7.41
C VAL A 333 -14.91 0.03 -6.37
N GLY A 334 -13.77 0.51 -6.83
CA GLY A 334 -12.75 1.11 -5.97
C GLY A 334 -13.19 2.45 -5.40
N LEU A 335 -13.34 2.55 -4.09
CA LEU A 335 -13.72 3.79 -3.40
C LEU A 335 -12.50 4.49 -2.80
N ALA A 336 -12.46 5.82 -2.88
CA ALA A 336 -11.51 6.61 -2.09
C ALA A 336 -11.78 6.45 -0.60
N ALA A 337 -10.73 6.45 0.23
CA ALA A 337 -10.89 6.27 1.67
C ALA A 337 -11.80 7.32 2.33
N ALA A 338 -11.77 8.57 1.84
CA ALA A 338 -12.66 9.61 2.30
C ALA A 338 -14.12 9.32 1.92
N THR A 339 -14.36 8.83 0.70
CA THR A 339 -15.69 8.41 0.22
C THR A 339 -16.23 7.25 1.05
N ALA A 340 -15.42 6.20 1.25
CA ALA A 340 -15.83 5.05 2.07
C ALA A 340 -16.16 5.47 3.51
N ARG A 341 -15.42 6.44 4.08
CA ARG A 341 -15.73 7.00 5.39
C ARG A 341 -17.06 7.75 5.41
N LEU A 342 -17.32 8.57 4.42
CA LEU A 342 -18.58 9.33 4.32
C LEU A 342 -19.78 8.42 4.11
N LEU A 343 -19.67 7.39 3.27
CA LEU A 343 -20.73 6.40 3.07
C LEU A 343 -21.14 5.67 4.36
N ALA A 344 -20.28 5.65 5.39
CA ALA A 344 -20.59 5.08 6.70
C ALA A 344 -21.26 6.08 7.66
N TYR A 345 -21.56 7.29 7.24
CA TYR A 345 -22.23 8.27 8.09
C TYR A 345 -23.69 7.86 8.38
N PRO A 346 -24.17 8.01 9.63
CA PRO A 346 -25.54 7.65 10.00
C PRO A 346 -26.61 8.32 9.14
N GLU A 347 -26.36 9.56 8.72
CA GLU A 347 -27.27 10.37 7.89
C GLU A 347 -27.47 9.82 6.48
N LEU A 348 -26.60 8.89 6.05
CA LEU A 348 -26.68 8.24 4.74
C LEU A 348 -27.18 6.80 4.82
N GLN A 349 -27.30 6.23 6.02
CA GLN A 349 -27.80 4.86 6.15
C GLN A 349 -29.29 4.79 5.78
N PRO A 350 -29.72 3.76 4.99
CA PRO A 350 -31.11 3.60 4.55
C PRO A 350 -32.06 3.22 5.69
#